data_ed10c429ca189174cdd71d0c6d21c076
#
_entry.id   ed10c429ca189174cdd71d0c6d21c076
#
_cell.length_a   1.000
_cell.length_b   1.000
_cell.length_c   1.000
_cell.angle_alpha   90.00
_cell.angle_beta   90.00
_cell.angle_gamma   90.00
#
_symmetry.space_group_name_H-M   'P 1'
#
loop_
_entity.id
_entity.type
_entity.pdbx_description
1 polymer ?
#
loop_
_entity_poly.entity_id
_entity_poly.type
_entity_poly.pdbx_seq_one_letter_code
_entity_poly.pdbx_strand_id
1 'polypeptide(L)'
;MCTPITEEAYELADAITKKDLQGIKEEAGDLLLQVVFVASIAKESGYFDIKDVIRAICDKLIRRHPHVFGQVKADTSEEVLRNWEKIKAQERSEKHQSTSILAGIPDGLPPLLKADRIQAKAAHVGFDWHEGSDEPLFAKLDEEINELKEAARENNHEHLTDELGDVLFMTVNIARRLKVDPDAALNGVCEKFKKRFQIMEDFAQAEGKNISDYTLEELDSFWDKAKAILRK
;
A
#
# COMPACT_ATOMS: atom_id res chain seq x y z
N MET A 1 2.56 20.03 7.57
CA MET A 1 1.97 20.00 6.21
C MET A 1 1.87 18.60 5.60
N CYS A 2 2.77 17.67 5.89
CA CYS A 2 2.63 16.31 5.31
C CYS A 2 1.48 15.50 5.91
N THR A 3 1.23 15.62 7.21
CA THR A 3 0.19 14.86 7.93
C THR A 3 -1.21 15.02 7.33
N PRO A 4 -1.75 16.25 7.11
CA PRO A 4 -3.08 16.39 6.52
C PRO A 4 -3.21 15.76 5.13
N ILE A 5 -2.22 15.93 4.25
CA ILE A 5 -2.24 15.33 2.91
C ILE A 5 -2.35 13.80 2.98
N THR A 6 -1.66 13.20 3.94
CA THR A 6 -1.67 11.74 4.11
C THR A 6 -3.01 11.27 4.69
N GLU A 7 -3.58 12.01 5.64
CA GLU A 7 -4.89 11.74 6.21
C GLU A 7 -5.97 11.76 5.14
N GLU A 8 -6.11 12.87 4.39
CA GLU A 8 -7.09 12.97 3.28
C GLU A 8 -6.92 11.87 2.23
N ALA A 9 -5.67 11.49 1.93
CA ALA A 9 -5.42 10.40 0.98
C ALA A 9 -5.92 9.04 1.51
N TYR A 10 -5.78 8.77 2.81
CA TYR A 10 -6.31 7.55 3.42
C TYR A 10 -7.82 7.57 3.58
N GLU A 11 -8.42 8.73 3.89
CA GLU A 11 -9.88 8.89 4.00
C GLU A 11 -10.54 8.69 2.64
N LEU A 12 -9.95 9.24 1.57
CA LEU A 12 -10.38 8.96 0.20
C LEU A 12 -10.27 7.46 -0.15
N ALA A 13 -9.16 6.80 0.21
CA ALA A 13 -8.98 5.38 -0.03
C ALA A 13 -10.00 4.53 0.73
N ASP A 14 -10.32 4.90 1.96
CA ASP A 14 -11.34 4.24 2.79
C ASP A 14 -12.75 4.41 2.19
N ALA A 15 -13.12 5.63 1.77
CA ALA A 15 -14.39 5.91 1.11
C ALA A 15 -14.55 5.10 -0.19
N ILE A 16 -13.48 4.97 -0.99
CA ILE A 16 -13.46 4.13 -2.21
C ILE A 16 -13.69 2.66 -1.84
N THR A 17 -13.00 2.15 -0.82
CA THR A 17 -13.11 0.76 -0.36
C THR A 17 -14.52 0.43 0.12
N LYS A 18 -15.15 1.38 0.83
CA LYS A 18 -16.53 1.28 1.31
C LYS A 18 -17.57 1.53 0.24
N LYS A 19 -17.17 1.97 -0.96
CA LYS A 19 -18.05 2.38 -2.07
C LYS A 19 -19.02 3.51 -1.66
N ASP A 20 -18.58 4.38 -0.75
CA ASP A 20 -19.32 5.56 -0.32
C ASP A 20 -19.12 6.70 -1.33
N LEU A 21 -20.04 6.81 -2.28
CA LEU A 21 -19.94 7.81 -3.36
C LEU A 21 -19.95 9.26 -2.84
N GLN A 22 -20.63 9.52 -1.72
CA GLN A 22 -20.66 10.86 -1.14
C GLN A 22 -19.33 11.16 -0.43
N GLY A 23 -18.83 10.21 0.38
CA GLY A 23 -17.52 10.31 1.00
C GLY A 23 -16.39 10.45 -0.04
N ILE A 24 -16.40 9.67 -1.13
CA ILE A 24 -15.41 9.82 -2.23
C ILE A 24 -15.38 11.25 -2.77
N LYS A 25 -16.54 11.89 -2.93
CA LYS A 25 -16.63 13.26 -3.45
C LYS A 25 -16.08 14.28 -2.45
N GLU A 26 -16.38 14.09 -1.17
CA GLU A 26 -15.93 14.96 -0.07
C GLU A 26 -14.40 14.85 0.08
N GLU A 27 -13.89 13.66 0.29
CA GLU A 27 -12.44 13.42 0.50
C GLU A 27 -11.58 13.76 -0.73
N ALA A 28 -12.11 13.56 -1.95
CA ALA A 28 -11.43 14.04 -3.15
C ALA A 28 -11.35 15.57 -3.20
N GLY A 29 -12.34 16.26 -2.69
CA GLY A 29 -12.35 17.72 -2.52
C GLY A 29 -11.30 18.18 -1.51
N ASP A 30 -11.21 17.51 -0.37
CA ASP A 30 -10.28 17.85 0.70
C ASP A 30 -8.84 17.59 0.30
N LEU A 31 -8.56 16.48 -0.39
CA LEU A 31 -7.25 16.22 -0.99
C LEU A 31 -6.88 17.29 -2.05
N LEU A 32 -7.84 17.72 -2.89
CA LEU A 32 -7.62 18.80 -3.84
C LEU A 32 -7.34 20.13 -3.14
N LEU A 33 -8.03 20.42 -2.04
CA LEU A 33 -7.78 21.60 -1.21
C LEU A 33 -6.33 21.63 -0.71
N GLN A 34 -5.79 20.50 -0.24
CA GLN A 34 -4.40 20.40 0.21
C GLN A 34 -3.42 20.75 -0.93
N VAL A 35 -3.69 20.27 -2.14
CA VAL A 35 -2.87 20.60 -3.33
C VAL A 35 -2.92 22.10 -3.64
N VAL A 36 -4.09 22.71 -3.63
CA VAL A 36 -4.27 24.16 -3.86
C VAL A 36 -3.59 24.97 -2.76
N PHE A 37 -3.67 24.53 -1.52
CA PHE A 37 -3.04 25.21 -0.38
C PHE A 37 -1.50 25.20 -0.49
N VAL A 38 -0.89 24.06 -0.83
CA VAL A 38 0.54 23.95 -1.09
C VAL A 38 0.97 24.90 -2.23
N ALA A 39 0.20 24.92 -3.32
CA ALA A 39 0.48 25.81 -4.46
C ALA A 39 0.35 27.30 -4.09
N SER A 40 -0.57 27.65 -3.19
CA SER A 40 -0.74 29.00 -2.67
C SER A 40 0.47 29.47 -1.87
N ILE A 41 0.96 28.63 -0.95
CA ILE A 41 2.17 28.90 -0.16
C ILE A 41 3.41 29.05 -1.08
N ALA A 42 3.54 28.16 -2.07
CA ALA A 42 4.64 28.22 -3.01
C ALA A 42 4.60 29.52 -3.84
N LYS A 43 3.41 29.99 -4.20
CA LYS A 43 3.22 31.26 -4.90
C LYS A 43 3.63 32.47 -4.05
N GLU A 44 3.26 32.49 -2.76
CA GLU A 44 3.70 33.56 -1.84
C GLU A 44 5.23 33.61 -1.71
N SER A 45 5.88 32.46 -1.81
CA SER A 45 7.34 32.34 -1.79
C SER A 45 8.02 32.58 -3.17
N GLY A 46 7.23 32.84 -4.21
CA GLY A 46 7.74 33.14 -5.56
C GLY A 46 8.24 31.94 -6.35
N TYR A 47 7.83 30.68 -5.97
CA TYR A 47 8.32 29.46 -6.62
C TYR A 47 7.43 29.03 -7.78
N PHE A 48 6.15 28.74 -7.55
CA PHE A 48 5.17 28.29 -8.55
C PHE A 48 3.75 28.52 -8.07
N ASP A 49 2.79 28.50 -8.98
CA ASP A 49 1.36 28.57 -8.64
C ASP A 49 0.59 27.32 -9.11
N ILE A 50 -0.72 27.28 -8.86
CA ILE A 50 -1.59 26.16 -9.23
C ILE A 50 -1.62 25.92 -10.75
N LYS A 51 -1.43 26.95 -11.58
CA LYS A 51 -1.38 26.79 -13.03
C LYS A 51 -0.13 26.02 -13.46
N ASP A 52 0.99 26.24 -12.77
CA ASP A 52 2.23 25.51 -13.04
C ASP A 52 2.10 24.04 -12.62
N VAL A 53 1.42 23.75 -11.52
CA VAL A 53 1.11 22.38 -11.09
C VAL A 53 0.26 21.68 -12.16
N ILE A 54 -0.82 22.34 -12.62
CA ILE A 54 -1.71 21.78 -13.67
C ILE A 54 -0.93 21.58 -14.97
N ARG A 55 -0.12 22.56 -15.39
CA ARG A 55 0.71 22.44 -16.60
C ARG A 55 1.67 21.26 -16.49
N ALA A 56 2.37 21.14 -15.37
CA ALA A 56 3.33 20.06 -15.15
C ALA A 56 2.69 18.65 -15.25
N ILE A 57 1.48 18.46 -14.71
CA ILE A 57 0.79 17.17 -14.85
C ILE A 57 0.28 16.93 -16.28
N CYS A 58 -0.25 17.95 -16.96
CA CYS A 58 -0.66 17.86 -18.35
C CYS A 58 0.49 17.46 -19.27
N ASP A 59 1.62 18.17 -19.18
CA ASP A 59 2.82 17.90 -19.96
C ASP A 59 3.34 16.47 -19.71
N LYS A 60 3.33 16.04 -18.45
CA LYS A 60 3.69 14.66 -18.07
C LYS A 60 2.76 13.64 -18.70
N LEU A 61 1.46 13.85 -18.66
CA LEU A 61 0.47 12.93 -19.24
C LEU A 61 0.62 12.84 -20.76
N ILE A 62 0.74 13.97 -21.46
CA ILE A 62 0.95 14.02 -22.91
C ILE A 62 2.21 13.24 -23.30
N ARG A 63 3.32 13.50 -22.63
CA ARG A 63 4.59 12.84 -22.92
C ARG A 63 4.58 11.35 -22.64
N ARG A 64 3.92 10.90 -21.57
CA ARG A 64 3.89 9.49 -21.15
C ARG A 64 2.83 8.64 -21.85
N HIS A 65 1.91 9.27 -22.58
CA HIS A 65 0.88 8.58 -23.34
C HIS A 65 0.95 8.90 -24.84
N PRO A 66 2.09 8.61 -25.52
CA PRO A 66 2.25 8.91 -26.93
C PRO A 66 1.30 8.08 -27.82
N HIS A 67 0.71 7.03 -27.31
CA HIS A 67 -0.34 6.25 -27.99
C HIS A 67 -1.72 6.96 -27.94
N VAL A 68 -1.92 7.93 -27.05
CA VAL A 68 -3.16 8.76 -26.97
C VAL A 68 -2.96 10.12 -27.65
N PHE A 69 -1.83 10.78 -27.38
CA PHE A 69 -1.57 12.15 -27.79
C PHE A 69 -0.57 12.29 -28.97
N GLY A 70 0.02 11.17 -29.42
CA GLY A 70 1.02 11.13 -30.48
C GLY A 70 0.70 10.10 -31.56
N GLN A 71 1.74 9.65 -32.27
CA GLN A 71 1.62 8.72 -33.39
C GLN A 71 2.05 7.27 -33.06
N VAL A 72 2.45 7.01 -31.84
CA VAL A 72 2.89 5.67 -31.42
C VAL A 72 1.65 4.80 -31.25
N LYS A 73 1.60 3.67 -31.96
CA LYS A 73 0.55 2.66 -31.75
C LYS A 73 0.96 1.73 -30.59
N ALA A 74 0.05 1.46 -29.71
CA ALA A 74 0.18 0.40 -28.71
C ALA A 74 -1.18 -0.31 -28.65
N ASP A 75 -1.19 -1.56 -29.10
CA ASP A 75 -2.42 -2.33 -29.26
C ASP A 75 -2.75 -3.17 -28.00
N THR A 76 -1.80 -3.26 -27.06
CA THR A 76 -1.98 -4.00 -25.79
C THR A 76 -1.59 -3.15 -24.58
N SER A 77 -2.21 -3.46 -23.44
CA SER A 77 -1.87 -2.83 -22.16
C SER A 77 -0.40 -3.05 -21.75
N GLU A 78 0.18 -4.18 -22.15
CA GLU A 78 1.60 -4.50 -21.88
C GLU A 78 2.55 -3.61 -22.70
N GLU A 79 2.19 -3.30 -23.94
CA GLU A 79 2.97 -2.37 -24.77
C GLU A 79 2.90 -0.95 -24.23
N VAL A 80 1.73 -0.52 -23.78
CA VAL A 80 1.53 0.77 -23.10
C VAL A 80 2.44 0.85 -21.86
N LEU A 81 2.44 -0.18 -21.03
CA LEU A 81 3.25 -0.22 -19.80
C LEU A 81 4.75 -0.21 -20.11
N ARG A 82 5.20 -1.00 -21.08
CA ARG A 82 6.60 -1.00 -21.53
C ARG A 82 7.06 0.35 -22.06
N ASN A 83 6.24 1.01 -22.86
CA ASN A 83 6.55 2.34 -23.39
C ASN A 83 6.62 3.38 -22.26
N TRP A 84 5.70 3.33 -21.32
CA TRP A 84 5.66 4.21 -20.16
C TRP A 84 6.92 4.06 -19.27
N GLU A 85 7.36 2.83 -19.01
CA GLU A 85 8.60 2.58 -18.25
C GLU A 85 9.86 3.06 -18.99
N LYS A 86 9.94 2.88 -20.33
CA LYS A 86 11.03 3.43 -21.13
C LYS A 86 11.10 4.95 -21.04
N ILE A 87 9.97 5.62 -21.17
CA ILE A 87 9.89 7.10 -21.07
C ILE A 87 10.32 7.56 -19.68
N LYS A 88 9.87 6.87 -18.62
CA LYS A 88 10.30 7.17 -17.24
C LYS A 88 11.81 6.99 -17.03
N ALA A 89 12.39 5.95 -17.62
CA ALA A 89 13.82 5.69 -17.55
C ALA A 89 14.63 6.82 -18.25
N GLN A 90 14.17 7.26 -19.42
CA GLN A 90 14.77 8.38 -20.15
C GLN A 90 14.66 9.69 -19.38
N GLU A 91 13.48 10.03 -18.81
CA GLU A 91 13.26 11.21 -17.97
C GLU A 91 14.23 11.26 -16.76
N ARG A 92 14.54 10.11 -16.16
CA ARG A 92 15.50 10.01 -15.04
C ARG A 92 16.93 10.26 -15.50
N SER A 93 17.31 9.70 -16.65
CA SER A 93 18.63 9.89 -17.24
C SER A 93 18.88 11.38 -17.56
N GLU A 94 17.89 12.04 -18.16
CA GLU A 94 17.98 13.48 -18.52
C GLU A 94 18.09 14.40 -17.29
N LYS A 95 17.51 13.98 -16.14
CA LYS A 95 17.58 14.74 -14.87
C LYS A 95 18.82 14.43 -14.04
N HIS A 96 19.81 13.70 -14.56
CA HIS A 96 20.99 13.23 -13.82
C HIS A 96 20.66 12.56 -12.47
N GLN A 97 19.49 11.93 -12.37
CA GLN A 97 19.10 11.17 -11.20
C GLN A 97 19.77 9.79 -11.22
N SER A 98 19.81 9.13 -10.06
CA SER A 98 20.40 7.81 -9.92
C SER A 98 19.97 6.87 -11.06
N THR A 99 20.94 6.16 -11.64
CA THR A 99 20.71 5.11 -12.66
C THR A 99 20.14 3.82 -12.10
N SER A 100 20.01 3.72 -10.77
CA SER A 100 19.41 2.56 -10.12
C SER A 100 17.97 2.35 -10.60
N ILE A 101 17.63 1.13 -10.91
CA ILE A 101 16.26 0.72 -11.25
C ILE A 101 15.28 1.03 -10.12
N LEU A 102 15.74 0.92 -8.88
CA LEU A 102 14.95 1.22 -7.69
C LEU A 102 14.80 2.72 -7.41
N ALA A 103 15.53 3.59 -8.13
CA ALA A 103 15.41 5.04 -7.95
C ALA A 103 13.99 5.56 -8.21
N GLY A 104 13.61 6.61 -7.47
CA GLY A 104 12.31 7.27 -7.59
C GLY A 104 11.19 6.55 -6.85
N ILE A 105 11.51 5.63 -5.94
CA ILE A 105 10.59 5.17 -4.90
C ILE A 105 10.72 6.16 -3.74
N PRO A 106 9.64 6.86 -3.35
CA PRO A 106 9.71 7.82 -2.26
C PRO A 106 10.00 7.13 -0.91
N ASP A 107 10.89 7.72 -0.11
CA ASP A 107 11.25 7.17 1.20
C ASP A 107 10.09 7.18 2.20
N GLY A 108 9.18 8.13 2.07
CA GLY A 108 8.01 8.30 2.92
C GLY A 108 6.80 7.44 2.56
N LEU A 109 6.92 6.48 1.64
CA LEU A 109 5.81 5.55 1.37
C LEU A 109 5.53 4.64 2.57
N PRO A 110 4.26 4.27 2.80
CA PRO A 110 3.90 3.20 3.73
C PRO A 110 4.71 1.94 3.46
N PRO A 111 5.18 1.21 4.49
CA PRO A 111 6.13 0.12 4.32
C PRO A 111 5.67 -0.98 3.38
N LEU A 112 4.40 -1.44 3.44
CA LEU A 112 3.90 -2.48 2.56
C LEU A 112 3.86 -2.01 1.10
N LEU A 113 3.38 -0.80 0.85
CA LEU A 113 3.39 -0.19 -0.49
C LEU A 113 4.82 0.01 -1.01
N LYS A 114 5.76 0.40 -0.13
CA LYS A 114 7.16 0.57 -0.48
C LYS A 114 7.78 -0.76 -0.90
N ALA A 115 7.55 -1.83 -0.15
CA ALA A 115 7.99 -3.18 -0.45
C ALA A 115 7.41 -3.67 -1.81
N ASP A 116 6.11 -3.51 -2.03
CA ASP A 116 5.46 -3.83 -3.31
C ASP A 116 6.12 -3.10 -4.48
N ARG A 117 6.38 -1.80 -4.35
CA ARG A 117 7.02 -1.00 -5.41
C ARG A 117 8.46 -1.41 -5.69
N ILE A 118 9.23 -1.77 -4.66
CA ILE A 118 10.61 -2.29 -4.79
C ILE A 118 10.56 -3.60 -5.57
N GLN A 119 9.74 -4.54 -5.14
CA GLN A 119 9.62 -5.87 -5.76
C GLN A 119 9.09 -5.80 -7.19
N ALA A 120 8.08 -4.98 -7.45
CA ALA A 120 7.56 -4.79 -8.81
C ALA A 120 8.63 -4.25 -9.77
N LYS A 121 9.50 -3.33 -9.32
CA LYS A 121 10.60 -2.83 -10.13
C LYS A 121 11.69 -3.88 -10.35
N ALA A 122 12.01 -4.68 -9.35
CA ALA A 122 12.94 -5.79 -9.45
C ALA A 122 12.44 -6.86 -10.43
N ALA A 123 11.16 -7.22 -10.32
CA ALA A 123 10.50 -8.16 -11.22
C ALA A 123 10.53 -7.69 -12.69
N HIS A 124 10.33 -6.40 -12.94
CA HIS A 124 10.36 -5.84 -14.30
C HIS A 124 11.69 -6.04 -15.04
N VAL A 125 12.79 -6.22 -14.34
CA VAL A 125 14.11 -6.49 -14.92
C VAL A 125 14.51 -7.96 -14.86
N GLY A 126 13.55 -8.83 -14.55
CA GLY A 126 13.76 -10.27 -14.51
C GLY A 126 14.23 -10.81 -13.16
N PHE A 127 14.33 -9.96 -12.12
CA PHE A 127 14.58 -10.43 -10.77
C PHE A 127 13.24 -10.78 -10.09
N ASP A 128 12.69 -11.91 -10.49
CA ASP A 128 11.43 -12.45 -9.97
C ASP A 128 11.47 -13.98 -9.99
N TRP A 129 10.56 -14.61 -9.30
CA TRP A 129 10.36 -16.06 -9.29
C TRP A 129 9.85 -16.53 -10.66
N HIS A 130 10.29 -17.72 -11.08
CA HIS A 130 9.86 -18.27 -12.35
C HIS A 130 8.35 -18.44 -12.45
N GLU A 131 7.79 -18.18 -13.63
CA GLU A 131 6.38 -18.44 -13.91
C GLU A 131 6.12 -19.96 -13.87
N GLY A 132 4.94 -20.35 -13.36
CA GLY A 132 4.44 -21.71 -13.42
C GLY A 132 4.26 -22.42 -12.08
N SER A 133 4.91 -21.96 -11.00
CA SER A 133 4.65 -22.47 -9.64
C SER A 133 4.86 -21.39 -8.59
N ASP A 134 3.95 -21.29 -7.63
CA ASP A 134 4.10 -20.42 -6.47
C ASP A 134 4.76 -21.16 -5.28
N GLU A 135 5.03 -22.47 -5.42
CA GLU A 135 5.67 -23.31 -4.41
C GLU A 135 6.98 -22.73 -3.87
N PRO A 136 7.92 -22.24 -4.73
CA PRO A 136 9.17 -21.66 -4.25
C PRO A 136 8.99 -20.40 -3.41
N LEU A 137 7.91 -19.61 -3.65
CA LEU A 137 7.58 -18.43 -2.83
C LEU A 137 7.17 -18.85 -1.42
N PHE A 138 6.30 -19.85 -1.32
CA PHE A 138 5.86 -20.35 -0.02
C PHE A 138 6.98 -21.06 0.72
N ALA A 139 7.84 -21.80 0.02
CA ALA A 139 9.03 -22.42 0.60
C ALA A 139 9.99 -21.35 1.18
N LYS A 140 10.18 -20.22 0.48
CA LYS A 140 11.00 -19.12 1.00
C LYS A 140 10.34 -18.45 2.20
N LEU A 141 9.01 -18.27 2.21
CA LEU A 141 8.32 -17.77 3.39
C LEU A 141 8.50 -18.69 4.61
N ASP A 142 8.45 -20.02 4.40
CA ASP A 142 8.69 -20.98 5.47
C ASP A 142 10.13 -20.91 6.01
N GLU A 143 11.11 -20.63 5.13
CA GLU A 143 12.50 -20.37 5.49
C GLU A 143 12.59 -19.12 6.39
N GLU A 144 12.05 -17.96 5.96
CA GLU A 144 12.04 -16.71 6.74
C GLU A 144 11.34 -16.86 8.10
N ILE A 145 10.23 -17.62 8.13
CA ILE A 145 9.55 -17.93 9.40
C ILE A 145 10.44 -18.76 10.33
N ASN A 146 11.26 -19.67 9.81
CA ASN A 146 12.17 -20.46 10.63
C ASN A 146 13.36 -19.63 11.15
N GLU A 147 13.92 -18.74 10.32
CA GLU A 147 14.96 -17.80 10.71
C GLU A 147 14.43 -16.84 11.81
N LEU A 148 13.22 -16.32 11.65
CA LEU A 148 12.55 -15.53 12.69
C LEU A 148 12.37 -16.31 14.00
N LYS A 149 12.02 -17.60 13.96
CA LYS A 149 11.91 -18.45 15.17
C LYS A 149 13.26 -18.68 15.84
N GLU A 150 14.34 -18.77 15.07
CA GLU A 150 15.71 -18.90 15.59
C GLU A 150 16.14 -17.60 16.24
N ALA A 151 15.99 -16.47 15.54
CA ALA A 151 16.27 -15.13 16.08
C ALA A 151 15.48 -14.81 17.36
N ALA A 152 14.23 -15.28 17.45
CA ALA A 152 13.43 -15.10 18.67
C ALA A 152 13.94 -15.88 19.90
N ARG A 153 14.82 -16.88 19.71
CA ARG A 153 15.49 -17.61 20.81
C ARG A 153 16.80 -16.95 21.23
N GLU A 154 17.33 -16.11 20.36
CA GLU A 154 18.51 -15.32 20.62
C GLU A 154 18.11 -14.04 21.35
N ASN A 155 18.88 -13.60 22.33
CA ASN A 155 18.61 -12.31 22.98
C ASN A 155 19.20 -11.14 22.18
N ASN A 156 18.93 -11.12 20.86
CA ASN A 156 19.40 -10.13 19.89
C ASN A 156 18.21 -9.47 19.17
N HIS A 157 17.85 -8.30 19.66
CA HIS A 157 16.69 -7.55 19.13
C HIS A 157 16.90 -7.04 17.68
N GLU A 158 18.14 -6.75 17.28
CA GLU A 158 18.46 -6.30 15.93
C GLU A 158 18.20 -7.44 14.92
N HIS A 159 18.76 -8.63 15.19
CA HIS A 159 18.54 -9.82 14.37
C HIS A 159 17.04 -10.19 14.28
N LEU A 160 16.34 -10.18 15.41
CA LEU A 160 14.89 -10.42 15.45
C LEU A 160 14.10 -9.41 14.60
N THR A 161 14.53 -8.15 14.57
CA THR A 161 13.88 -7.10 13.76
C THR A 161 14.11 -7.32 12.27
N ASP A 162 15.31 -7.73 11.87
CA ASP A 162 15.66 -8.03 10.49
C ASP A 162 14.83 -9.21 9.96
N GLU A 163 14.79 -10.33 10.69
CA GLU A 163 14.04 -11.52 10.29
C GLU A 163 12.52 -11.27 10.21
N LEU A 164 11.98 -10.47 11.15
CA LEU A 164 10.58 -10.05 11.06
C LEU A 164 10.34 -9.20 9.80
N GLY A 165 11.30 -8.36 9.44
CA GLY A 165 11.27 -7.56 8.23
C GLY A 165 11.22 -8.44 6.97
N ASP A 166 12.01 -9.51 6.92
CA ASP A 166 12.08 -10.44 5.80
C ASP A 166 10.80 -11.27 5.64
N VAL A 167 10.19 -11.73 6.74
CA VAL A 167 8.85 -12.36 6.71
C VAL A 167 7.80 -11.40 6.13
N LEU A 168 7.78 -10.13 6.57
CA LEU A 168 6.85 -9.13 6.05
C LEU A 168 7.10 -8.84 4.57
N PHE A 169 8.36 -8.70 4.17
CA PHE A 169 8.76 -8.44 2.78
C PHE A 169 8.37 -9.62 1.87
N MET A 170 8.59 -10.85 2.32
CA MET A 170 8.20 -12.06 1.58
C MET A 170 6.68 -12.19 1.46
N THR A 171 5.93 -11.83 2.51
CA THR A 171 4.46 -11.79 2.47
C THR A 171 3.95 -10.82 1.42
N VAL A 172 4.56 -9.63 1.29
CA VAL A 172 4.22 -8.66 0.23
C VAL A 172 4.55 -9.23 -1.16
N ASN A 173 5.65 -9.98 -1.30
CA ASN A 173 6.01 -10.61 -2.57
C ASN A 173 4.94 -11.64 -3.03
N ILE A 174 4.46 -12.46 -2.10
CA ILE A 174 3.36 -13.40 -2.36
C ILE A 174 2.09 -12.63 -2.76
N ALA A 175 1.75 -11.56 -2.05
CA ALA A 175 0.59 -10.73 -2.38
C ALA A 175 0.69 -10.16 -3.80
N ARG A 176 1.83 -9.58 -4.17
CA ARG A 176 2.12 -9.08 -5.52
C ARG A 176 1.95 -10.18 -6.58
N ARG A 177 2.53 -11.35 -6.34
CA ARG A 177 2.47 -12.49 -7.28
C ARG A 177 1.04 -12.98 -7.47
N LEU A 178 0.25 -13.03 -6.41
CA LEU A 178 -1.16 -13.41 -6.44
C LEU A 178 -2.10 -12.25 -6.84
N LYS A 179 -1.55 -11.07 -7.17
CA LYS A 179 -2.30 -9.86 -7.55
C LYS A 179 -3.28 -9.40 -6.47
N VAL A 180 -2.86 -9.54 -5.22
CA VAL A 180 -3.58 -9.04 -4.04
C VAL A 180 -2.88 -7.79 -3.55
N ASP A 181 -3.65 -6.74 -3.29
CA ASP A 181 -3.12 -5.53 -2.65
C ASP A 181 -2.85 -5.82 -1.17
N PRO A 182 -1.59 -5.73 -0.69
CA PRO A 182 -1.24 -6.10 0.68
C PRO A 182 -1.79 -5.11 1.72
N ASP A 183 -1.87 -3.81 1.41
CA ASP A 183 -2.46 -2.81 2.31
C ASP A 183 -3.96 -3.03 2.44
N ALA A 184 -4.68 -3.23 1.34
CA ALA A 184 -6.11 -3.53 1.36
C ALA A 184 -6.41 -4.85 2.09
N ALA A 185 -5.58 -5.88 1.90
CA ALA A 185 -5.74 -7.16 2.59
C ALA A 185 -5.59 -7.02 4.10
N LEU A 186 -4.54 -6.31 4.56
CA LEU A 186 -4.29 -6.10 5.99
C LEU A 186 -5.36 -5.20 6.62
N ASN A 187 -5.74 -4.10 5.96
CA ASN A 187 -6.83 -3.24 6.41
C ASN A 187 -8.15 -4.02 6.54
N GLY A 188 -8.46 -4.89 5.57
CA GLY A 188 -9.62 -5.76 5.63
C GLY A 188 -9.63 -6.70 6.85
N VAL A 189 -8.46 -7.17 7.29
CA VAL A 189 -8.33 -7.95 8.53
C VAL A 189 -8.54 -7.07 9.76
N CYS A 190 -7.95 -5.87 9.79
CA CYS A 190 -8.14 -4.90 10.88
C CYS A 190 -9.61 -4.56 11.08
N GLU A 191 -10.34 -4.26 10.00
CA GLU A 191 -11.77 -3.96 10.08
C GLU A 191 -12.61 -5.17 10.53
N LYS A 192 -12.27 -6.37 10.05
CA LYS A 192 -12.93 -7.61 10.56
C LYS A 192 -12.66 -7.82 12.03
N PHE A 193 -11.46 -7.54 12.50
CA PHE A 193 -11.11 -7.65 13.91
C PHE A 193 -11.93 -6.65 14.75
N LYS A 194 -11.94 -5.37 14.37
CA LYS A 194 -12.73 -4.34 15.06
C LYS A 194 -14.20 -4.72 15.19
N LYS A 195 -14.83 -5.15 14.09
CA LYS A 195 -16.24 -5.56 14.10
C LYS A 195 -16.51 -6.74 15.02
N ARG A 196 -15.61 -7.74 15.03
CA ARG A 196 -15.76 -8.90 15.93
C ARG A 196 -15.57 -8.49 17.39
N PHE A 197 -14.58 -7.64 17.64
CA PHE A 197 -14.30 -7.17 18.99
C PHE A 197 -15.46 -6.34 19.55
N GLN A 198 -16.08 -5.48 18.73
CA GLN A 198 -17.29 -4.75 19.11
C GLN A 198 -18.42 -5.69 19.53
N ILE A 199 -18.65 -6.79 18.79
CA ILE A 199 -19.67 -7.79 19.17
C ILE A 199 -19.31 -8.46 20.50
N MET A 200 -18.03 -8.69 20.79
CA MET A 200 -17.60 -9.23 22.08
C MET A 200 -17.87 -8.23 23.22
N GLU A 201 -17.61 -6.94 22.99
CA GLU A 201 -17.94 -5.86 23.95
C GLU A 201 -19.45 -5.82 24.21
N ASP A 202 -20.27 -5.93 23.16
CA ASP A 202 -21.73 -5.98 23.27
C ASP A 202 -22.19 -7.19 24.11
N PHE A 203 -21.55 -8.36 23.99
CA PHE A 203 -21.83 -9.55 24.83
C PHE A 203 -21.48 -9.28 26.31
N ALA A 204 -20.30 -8.71 26.57
CA ALA A 204 -19.87 -8.38 27.92
C ALA A 204 -20.84 -7.36 28.57
N GLN A 205 -21.22 -6.34 27.83
CA GLN A 205 -22.15 -5.33 28.28
C GLN A 205 -23.55 -5.92 28.59
N ALA A 206 -24.02 -6.86 27.76
CA ALA A 206 -25.29 -7.54 27.99
C ALA A 206 -25.29 -8.37 29.30
N GLU A 207 -24.11 -8.86 29.74
CA GLU A 207 -23.93 -9.55 31.02
C GLU A 207 -23.64 -8.58 32.20
N GLY A 208 -23.58 -7.28 31.94
CA GLY A 208 -23.30 -6.24 32.96
C GLY A 208 -21.86 -6.21 33.45
N LYS A 209 -20.93 -6.70 32.65
CA LYS A 209 -19.49 -6.78 32.95
C LYS A 209 -18.66 -5.99 31.94
N ASN A 210 -17.42 -5.66 32.29
CA ASN A 210 -16.42 -5.17 31.35
C ASN A 210 -15.75 -6.34 30.64
N ILE A 211 -15.30 -6.14 29.39
CA ILE A 211 -14.60 -7.18 28.62
C ILE A 211 -13.31 -7.65 29.32
N SER A 212 -12.68 -6.79 30.14
CA SER A 212 -11.53 -7.08 30.96
C SER A 212 -11.78 -8.04 32.12
N ASP A 213 -13.04 -8.32 32.45
CA ASP A 213 -13.43 -9.16 33.59
C ASP A 213 -13.52 -10.66 33.20
N TYR A 214 -13.27 -10.98 31.92
CA TYR A 214 -13.35 -12.32 31.38
C TYR A 214 -11.99 -12.98 31.21
N THR A 215 -11.92 -14.29 31.34
CA THR A 215 -10.74 -15.09 31.03
C THR A 215 -10.51 -15.17 29.52
N LEU A 216 -9.32 -15.58 29.11
CA LEU A 216 -9.01 -15.74 27.68
C LEU A 216 -9.92 -16.80 27.02
N GLU A 217 -10.22 -17.89 27.71
CA GLU A 217 -11.09 -18.96 27.22
C GLU A 217 -12.54 -18.46 27.00
N GLU A 218 -13.04 -17.61 27.90
CA GLU A 218 -14.35 -16.98 27.75
C GLU A 218 -14.37 -15.99 26.57
N LEU A 219 -13.31 -15.19 26.43
CA LEU A 219 -13.15 -14.27 25.30
C LEU A 219 -13.04 -15.02 23.96
N ASP A 220 -12.34 -16.16 23.89
CA ASP A 220 -12.29 -17.01 22.71
C ASP A 220 -13.69 -17.55 22.33
N SER A 221 -14.51 -17.89 23.32
CA SER A 221 -15.91 -18.26 23.09
C SER A 221 -16.72 -17.12 22.48
N PHE A 222 -16.54 -15.89 22.98
CA PHE A 222 -17.18 -14.70 22.40
C PHE A 222 -16.70 -14.41 20.98
N TRP A 223 -15.40 -14.57 20.74
CA TRP A 223 -14.80 -14.42 19.42
C TRP A 223 -15.38 -15.39 18.39
N ASP A 224 -15.56 -16.65 18.76
CA ASP A 224 -16.16 -17.65 17.86
C ASP A 224 -17.64 -17.37 17.58
N LYS A 225 -18.39 -16.90 18.57
CA LYS A 225 -19.76 -16.42 18.36
C LYS A 225 -19.80 -15.22 17.41
N ALA A 226 -18.90 -14.23 17.60
CA ALA A 226 -18.81 -13.07 16.74
C ALA A 226 -18.47 -13.45 15.29
N LYS A 227 -17.54 -14.41 15.10
CA LYS A 227 -17.25 -14.97 13.77
C LYS A 227 -18.46 -15.61 13.11
N ALA A 228 -19.27 -16.33 13.87
CA ALA A 228 -20.48 -16.99 13.36
C ALA A 228 -21.57 -15.97 12.95
N ILE A 229 -21.69 -14.85 13.67
CA ILE A 229 -22.63 -13.76 13.35
C ILE A 229 -22.23 -13.07 12.03
N LEU A 230 -20.95 -12.76 11.85
CA LEU A 230 -20.45 -12.02 10.68
C LEU A 230 -20.22 -12.88 9.42
N ARG A 231 -20.41 -14.22 9.51
CA ARG A 231 -20.37 -15.12 8.36
C ARG A 231 -21.72 -15.28 7.64
N LYS A 232 -22.79 -14.81 8.25
CA LYS A 232 -24.14 -14.78 7.66
C LYS A 232 -24.35 -13.52 6.83
#